data_1db9b9934ceee917676c36e0a04979c1
#
_entry.id   1db9b9934ceee917676c36e0a04979c1
#
_cell.length_a   1.000
_cell.length_b   1.000
_cell.length_c   1.000
_cell.angle_alpha   90.00
_cell.angle_beta   90.00
_cell.angle_gamma   90.00
#
_symmetry.space_group_name_H-M   'P 1'
#
loop_
_entity.id
_entity.type
_entity.pdbx_description
1 polymer ?
#
loop_
_entity_poly.entity_id
_entity_poly.type
_entity_poly.pdbx_seq_one_letter_code
_entity_poly.pdbx_strand_id
1 'polypeptide(L)'
;MKALERLFAEKLLKVKAVKIQPANPFTWASGWKSPIYCDNRKTLSYPALRNFVKLEICRVILEKFGDVDAIAGVATGAIAQGALVAEELNLPFVYVRSSPKDHGLENLIEGELRPGMKVVVIEDLISTGGSSLKAVEAIRNNGCEVIGMIASFTYGFDVSVEAFKNAKVELVTLTNYNAVLDACLLYTSD
;
A
#
# COMPACT_ATOMS: atom_id res chain seq x y z
N MET A 1 9.62 -14.12 4.33
CA MET A 1 9.30 -12.69 4.47
C MET A 1 10.56 -11.83 4.54
N LYS A 2 11.45 -11.97 5.52
CA LYS A 2 12.67 -11.12 5.64
C LYS A 2 13.50 -10.98 4.36
N ALA A 3 13.66 -12.04 3.57
CA ALA A 3 14.40 -12.00 2.31
C ALA A 3 13.71 -11.13 1.24
N LEU A 4 12.38 -11.18 1.15
CA LEU A 4 11.59 -10.35 0.25
C LEU A 4 11.64 -8.87 0.67
N GLU A 5 11.46 -8.59 1.97
CA GLU A 5 11.52 -7.24 2.52
C GLU A 5 12.83 -6.55 2.15
N ARG A 6 13.95 -7.25 2.33
CA ARG A 6 15.28 -6.77 1.97
C ARG A 6 15.43 -6.57 0.46
N LEU A 7 15.07 -7.58 -0.35
CA LEU A 7 15.15 -7.52 -1.80
C LEU A 7 14.37 -6.34 -2.38
N PHE A 8 13.17 -6.09 -1.86
CA PHE A 8 12.36 -4.97 -2.32
C PHE A 8 12.93 -3.62 -1.84
N ALA A 9 13.45 -3.54 -0.61
CA ALA A 9 14.14 -2.36 -0.11
C ALA A 9 15.35 -1.98 -1.00
N GLU A 10 16.19 -2.94 -1.38
CA GLU A 10 17.31 -2.73 -2.30
C GLU A 10 16.85 -2.21 -3.67
N LYS A 11 15.75 -2.76 -4.21
CA LYS A 11 15.16 -2.28 -5.46
C LYS A 11 14.65 -0.84 -5.36
N LEU A 12 13.99 -0.46 -4.25
CA LEU A 12 13.53 0.91 -4.01
C LEU A 12 14.68 1.91 -3.92
N LEU A 13 15.78 1.53 -3.27
CA LEU A 13 16.99 2.34 -3.19
C LEU A 13 17.61 2.52 -4.58
N LYS A 14 17.74 1.44 -5.36
CA LYS A 14 18.33 1.47 -6.71
C LYS A 14 17.61 2.45 -7.65
N VAL A 15 16.28 2.51 -7.60
CA VAL A 15 15.48 3.44 -8.43
C VAL A 15 15.29 4.80 -7.76
N LYS A 16 15.94 5.05 -6.61
CA LYS A 16 15.83 6.28 -5.84
C LYS A 16 14.37 6.63 -5.49
N ALA A 17 13.54 5.60 -5.26
CA ALA A 17 12.20 5.74 -4.70
C ALA A 17 12.27 6.13 -3.22
N VAL A 18 13.28 5.65 -2.51
CA VAL A 18 13.61 6.08 -1.16
C VAL A 18 14.74 7.10 -1.19
N LYS A 19 14.56 8.20 -0.47
CA LYS A 19 15.57 9.25 -0.25
C LYS A 19 15.85 9.37 1.24
N ILE A 20 17.12 9.45 1.60
CA ILE A 20 17.58 9.57 2.97
C ILE A 20 18.36 10.87 3.10
N GLN A 21 17.92 11.79 3.95
CA GLN A 21 18.52 13.10 4.19
C GLN A 21 18.50 13.44 5.69
N PRO A 22 19.41 12.89 6.49
CA PRO A 22 19.46 13.12 7.93
C PRO A 22 19.72 14.58 8.31
N ALA A 23 20.61 15.24 7.55
CA ALA A 23 21.00 16.62 7.81
C ALA A 23 19.91 17.66 7.43
N ASN A 24 19.00 17.30 6.52
CA ASN A 24 17.91 18.18 6.09
C ASN A 24 16.60 17.37 5.93
N PRO A 25 15.93 17.04 7.04
CA PRO A 25 14.77 16.16 7.04
C PRO A 25 13.62 16.68 6.18
N PHE A 26 12.92 15.75 5.54
CA PHE A 26 11.68 16.03 4.80
C PHE A 26 10.56 16.38 5.78
N THR A 27 9.71 17.34 5.40
CA THR A 27 8.46 17.62 6.10
C THR A 27 7.31 16.92 5.36
N TRP A 28 6.64 15.99 6.03
CA TRP A 28 5.48 15.29 5.46
C TRP A 28 4.22 16.17 5.49
N ALA A 29 3.19 15.76 4.75
CA ALA A 29 1.89 16.43 4.76
C ALA A 29 1.24 16.47 6.17
N SER A 30 1.60 15.54 7.06
CA SER A 30 1.20 15.51 8.47
C SER A 30 1.92 16.57 9.34
N GLY A 31 2.90 17.30 8.79
CA GLY A 31 3.79 18.21 9.51
C GLY A 31 4.98 17.53 10.21
N TRP A 32 5.05 16.22 10.20
CA TRP A 32 6.17 15.49 10.80
C TRP A 32 7.44 15.63 9.97
N LYS A 33 8.58 15.73 10.66
CA LYS A 33 9.91 15.73 10.04
C LYS A 33 10.47 14.30 10.05
N SER A 34 10.93 13.84 8.89
CA SER A 34 11.53 12.53 8.72
C SER A 34 12.82 12.62 7.91
N PRO A 35 13.90 11.93 8.29
CA PRO A 35 15.11 11.83 7.49
C PRO A 35 14.89 10.98 6.21
N ILE A 36 13.77 10.28 6.11
CA ILE A 36 13.44 9.41 4.98
C ILE A 36 12.14 9.85 4.30
N TYR A 37 12.16 9.83 2.98
CA TYR A 37 10.98 9.99 2.13
C TYR A 37 10.90 8.83 1.14
N CYS A 38 9.75 8.16 1.09
CA CYS A 38 9.49 7.06 0.16
C CYS A 38 8.40 7.46 -0.83
N ASP A 39 8.69 7.33 -2.12
CA ASP A 39 7.75 7.52 -3.22
C ASP A 39 7.66 6.23 -4.06
N ASN A 40 6.79 5.32 -3.63
CA ASN A 40 6.59 4.04 -4.30
C ASN A 40 6.03 4.17 -5.72
N ARG A 41 5.41 5.30 -6.07
CA ARG A 41 4.89 5.56 -7.43
C ARG A 41 5.98 5.53 -8.48
N LYS A 42 7.24 5.80 -8.10
CA LYS A 42 8.39 5.65 -9.00
C LYS A 42 8.56 4.22 -9.53
N THR A 43 8.13 3.21 -8.78
CA THR A 43 8.19 1.81 -9.23
C THR A 43 7.43 1.59 -10.54
N LEU A 44 6.39 2.39 -10.79
CA LEU A 44 5.55 2.29 -11.99
C LEU A 44 6.34 2.58 -13.28
N SER A 45 7.38 3.43 -13.20
CA SER A 45 8.21 3.80 -14.35
C SER A 45 9.23 2.74 -14.75
N TYR A 46 9.41 1.70 -13.93
CA TYR A 46 10.37 0.62 -14.17
C TYR A 46 9.63 -0.69 -14.41
N PRO A 47 9.44 -1.15 -15.67
CA PRO A 47 8.58 -2.29 -15.98
C PRO A 47 8.91 -3.56 -15.17
N ALA A 48 10.18 -3.89 -15.03
CA ALA A 48 10.61 -5.07 -14.26
C ALA A 48 10.26 -4.94 -12.77
N LEU A 49 10.43 -3.75 -12.18
CA LEU A 49 10.09 -3.50 -10.77
C LEU A 49 8.58 -3.43 -10.56
N ARG A 50 7.85 -2.79 -11.47
CA ARG A 50 6.39 -2.75 -11.46
C ARG A 50 5.80 -4.16 -11.50
N ASN A 51 6.31 -5.03 -12.38
CA ASN A 51 5.89 -6.44 -12.45
C ASN A 51 6.27 -7.20 -11.18
N PHE A 52 7.47 -6.97 -10.63
CA PHE A 52 7.87 -7.59 -9.37
C PHE A 52 6.87 -7.26 -8.24
N VAL A 53 6.52 -5.98 -8.06
CA VAL A 53 5.55 -5.55 -7.03
C VAL A 53 4.18 -6.20 -7.27
N LYS A 54 3.69 -6.17 -8.52
CA LYS A 54 2.44 -6.81 -8.91
C LYS A 54 2.41 -8.29 -8.51
N LEU A 55 3.40 -9.05 -8.93
CA LEU A 55 3.45 -10.49 -8.72
C LEU A 55 3.60 -10.86 -7.23
N GLU A 56 4.37 -10.07 -6.46
CA GLU A 56 4.49 -10.31 -5.01
C GLU A 56 3.19 -10.01 -4.27
N ILE A 57 2.45 -8.98 -4.67
CA ILE A 57 1.12 -8.72 -4.11
C ILE A 57 0.17 -9.87 -4.45
N CYS A 58 0.14 -10.32 -5.72
CA CYS A 58 -0.69 -11.46 -6.13
C CYS A 58 -0.34 -12.73 -5.34
N ARG A 59 0.95 -13.02 -5.15
CA ARG A 59 1.40 -14.15 -4.34
C ARG A 59 0.87 -14.08 -2.91
N VAL A 60 0.98 -12.90 -2.26
CA VAL A 60 0.46 -12.70 -0.91
C VAL A 60 -1.05 -12.91 -0.84
N ILE A 61 -1.79 -12.41 -1.84
CA ILE A 61 -3.24 -12.61 -1.91
C ILE A 61 -3.59 -14.10 -1.95
N LEU A 62 -2.96 -14.84 -2.85
CA LEU A 62 -3.24 -16.27 -3.02
C LEU A 62 -2.84 -17.11 -1.81
N GLU A 63 -1.75 -16.75 -1.13
CA GLU A 63 -1.25 -17.49 0.03
C GLU A 63 -2.03 -17.20 1.31
N LYS A 64 -2.56 -15.97 1.49
CA LYS A 64 -3.11 -15.54 2.78
C LYS A 64 -4.61 -15.33 2.81
N PHE A 65 -5.19 -14.83 1.72
CA PHE A 65 -6.57 -14.36 1.74
C PHE A 65 -7.57 -15.27 1.01
N GLY A 66 -7.09 -16.25 0.24
CA GLY A 66 -7.94 -17.26 -0.40
C GLY A 66 -8.93 -16.66 -1.39
N ASP A 67 -10.23 -16.90 -1.17
CA ASP A 67 -11.30 -16.45 -2.07
C ASP A 67 -11.51 -14.95 -1.96
N VAL A 68 -11.06 -14.22 -2.97
CA VAL A 68 -11.19 -12.77 -3.11
C VAL A 68 -12.13 -12.47 -4.28
N ASP A 69 -13.12 -11.61 -4.06
CA ASP A 69 -14.11 -11.24 -5.10
C ASP A 69 -13.73 -9.96 -5.85
N ALA A 70 -12.96 -9.06 -5.23
CA ALA A 70 -12.54 -7.81 -5.85
C ALA A 70 -11.27 -7.22 -5.21
N ILE A 71 -10.57 -6.40 -5.98
CA ILE A 71 -9.42 -5.61 -5.53
C ILE A 71 -9.83 -4.13 -5.45
N ALA A 72 -9.43 -3.47 -4.35
CA ALA A 72 -9.64 -2.04 -4.16
C ALA A 72 -8.31 -1.31 -3.98
N GLY A 73 -8.00 -0.32 -4.82
CA GLY A 73 -6.83 0.53 -4.67
C GLY A 73 -7.14 1.79 -3.85
N VAL A 74 -6.27 2.18 -2.93
CA VAL A 74 -6.40 3.47 -2.24
C VAL A 74 -5.86 4.59 -3.13
N ALA A 75 -6.71 5.56 -3.43
CA ALA A 75 -6.32 6.68 -4.26
C ALA A 75 -5.34 7.62 -3.51
N THR A 76 -4.32 8.15 -4.17
CA THR A 76 -4.02 8.01 -5.59
C THR A 76 -2.92 6.98 -5.84
N GLY A 77 -2.05 6.75 -4.87
CA GLY A 77 -0.80 6.00 -5.01
C GLY A 77 -0.98 4.56 -5.42
N ALA A 78 -2.05 3.91 -4.97
CA ALA A 78 -2.28 2.50 -5.21
C ALA A 78 -3.26 2.19 -6.37
N ILE A 79 -3.77 3.20 -7.07
CA ILE A 79 -4.71 2.96 -8.19
C ILE A 79 -4.06 2.09 -9.26
N ALA A 80 -2.91 2.53 -9.77
CA ALA A 80 -2.24 1.83 -10.87
C ALA A 80 -1.80 0.41 -10.47
N GLN A 81 -1.21 0.26 -9.29
CA GLN A 81 -0.75 -1.04 -8.81
C GLN A 81 -1.92 -1.98 -8.52
N GLY A 82 -3.00 -1.47 -7.92
CA GLY A 82 -4.23 -2.23 -7.68
C GLY A 82 -4.88 -2.73 -8.97
N ALA A 83 -4.93 -1.89 -10.00
CA ALA A 83 -5.46 -2.27 -11.30
C ALA A 83 -4.63 -3.39 -11.96
N LEU A 84 -3.29 -3.31 -11.87
CA LEU A 84 -2.40 -4.35 -12.39
C LEU A 84 -2.55 -5.67 -11.63
N VAL A 85 -2.77 -5.63 -10.33
CA VAL A 85 -3.03 -6.83 -9.50
C VAL A 85 -4.38 -7.45 -9.87
N ALA A 86 -5.42 -6.64 -10.01
CA ALA A 86 -6.75 -7.11 -10.41
C ALA A 86 -6.73 -7.75 -11.80
N GLU A 87 -6.02 -7.15 -12.76
CA GLU A 87 -5.82 -7.72 -14.09
C GLU A 87 -5.14 -9.09 -14.03
N GLU A 88 -4.04 -9.21 -13.27
CA GLU A 88 -3.30 -10.47 -13.14
C GLU A 88 -4.14 -11.59 -12.52
N LEU A 89 -4.98 -11.25 -11.55
CA LEU A 89 -5.86 -12.21 -10.86
C LEU A 89 -7.21 -12.39 -11.56
N ASN A 90 -7.46 -11.65 -12.65
CA ASN A 90 -8.75 -11.61 -13.37
C ASN A 90 -9.94 -11.30 -12.44
N LEU A 91 -9.76 -10.30 -11.57
CA LEU A 91 -10.76 -9.85 -10.59
C LEU A 91 -11.27 -8.44 -10.91
N PRO A 92 -12.51 -8.11 -10.52
CA PRO A 92 -13.02 -6.74 -10.54
C PRO A 92 -12.08 -5.78 -9.78
N PHE A 93 -11.97 -4.55 -10.29
CA PHE A 93 -11.19 -3.48 -9.67
C PHE A 93 -12.04 -2.26 -9.38
N VAL A 94 -11.84 -1.69 -8.20
CA VAL A 94 -12.35 -0.38 -7.81
C VAL A 94 -11.21 0.43 -7.16
N TYR A 95 -11.39 1.75 -7.07
CA TYR A 95 -10.50 2.52 -6.20
C TYR A 95 -11.29 3.43 -5.26
N VAL A 96 -10.71 3.73 -4.11
CA VAL A 96 -11.35 4.53 -3.06
C VAL A 96 -10.65 5.87 -2.96
N ARG A 97 -11.42 6.95 -3.11
CA ARG A 97 -10.94 8.34 -3.05
C ARG A 97 -10.74 8.79 -1.60
N SER A 98 -9.86 9.76 -1.42
CA SER A 98 -9.60 10.38 -0.10
C SER A 98 -10.70 11.37 0.32
N SER A 99 -11.48 11.90 -0.65
CA SER A 99 -12.58 12.84 -0.42
C SER A 99 -13.72 12.61 -1.40
N PRO A 100 -14.98 12.93 -1.01
CA PRO A 100 -16.12 12.88 -1.91
C PRO A 100 -15.97 13.82 -3.13
N LYS A 101 -16.79 13.61 -4.16
CA LYS A 101 -16.94 14.55 -5.29
C LYS A 101 -17.72 15.79 -4.83
N ASP A 102 -17.32 16.97 -5.31
CA ASP A 102 -18.02 18.23 -5.02
C ASP A 102 -19.46 18.28 -5.55
N HIS A 103 -19.79 17.41 -6.50
CA HIS A 103 -21.11 17.32 -7.12
C HIS A 103 -21.53 15.86 -7.29
N GLY A 104 -22.53 15.41 -6.52
CA GLY A 104 -23.13 14.09 -6.65
C GLY A 104 -23.16 13.28 -5.36
N LEU A 105 -23.50 12.00 -5.48
CA LEU A 105 -23.57 11.06 -4.37
C LEU A 105 -22.24 11.05 -3.58
N GLU A 106 -22.32 11.05 -2.26
CA GLU A 106 -21.18 11.01 -1.31
C GLU A 106 -20.35 9.69 -1.39
N ASN A 107 -20.28 9.09 -2.57
CA ASN A 107 -19.59 7.84 -2.77
C ASN A 107 -18.09 8.07 -2.97
N LEU A 108 -17.29 7.46 -2.10
CA LEU A 108 -15.83 7.47 -2.18
C LEU A 108 -15.31 6.39 -3.16
N ILE A 109 -16.12 5.39 -3.49
CA ILE A 109 -15.75 4.24 -4.32
C ILE A 109 -16.02 4.56 -5.79
N GLU A 110 -15.01 4.44 -6.60
CA GLU A 110 -15.10 4.53 -8.06
C GLU A 110 -15.01 3.13 -8.67
N GLY A 111 -16.01 2.75 -9.43
CA GLY A 111 -16.28 1.40 -9.89
C GLY A 111 -17.49 0.82 -9.19
N GLU A 112 -17.71 -0.48 -9.32
CA GLU A 112 -18.87 -1.17 -8.76
C GLU A 112 -18.46 -2.29 -7.81
N LEU A 113 -18.95 -2.23 -6.56
CA LEU A 113 -18.90 -3.31 -5.57
C LEU A 113 -20.33 -3.70 -5.20
N ARG A 114 -20.58 -4.99 -5.11
CA ARG A 114 -21.84 -5.53 -4.63
C ARG A 114 -21.73 -5.91 -3.16
N PRO A 115 -22.76 -5.63 -2.33
CA PRO A 115 -22.77 -6.06 -0.93
C PRO A 115 -22.46 -7.57 -0.80
N GLY A 116 -21.70 -7.91 0.23
CA GLY A 116 -21.24 -9.29 0.50
C GLY A 116 -19.94 -9.70 -0.19
N MET A 117 -19.40 -8.90 -1.12
CA MET A 117 -18.11 -9.19 -1.75
C MET A 117 -16.96 -9.12 -0.73
N LYS A 118 -16.01 -10.06 -0.86
CA LYS A 118 -14.74 -10.09 -0.12
C LYS A 118 -13.69 -9.30 -0.88
N VAL A 119 -13.20 -8.23 -0.26
CA VAL A 119 -12.31 -7.26 -0.91
C VAL A 119 -10.94 -7.26 -0.24
N VAL A 120 -9.87 -7.34 -1.04
CA VAL A 120 -8.51 -7.02 -0.61
C VAL A 120 -8.18 -5.60 -1.03
N VAL A 121 -7.66 -4.81 -0.08
CA VAL A 121 -7.27 -3.42 -0.32
C VAL A 121 -5.79 -3.34 -0.61
N ILE A 122 -5.41 -2.61 -1.64
CA ILE A 122 -4.03 -2.34 -2.02
C ILE A 122 -3.68 -0.90 -1.67
N GLU A 123 -2.52 -0.73 -1.03
CA GLU A 123 -1.99 0.57 -0.65
C GLU A 123 -0.53 0.71 -1.11
N ASP A 124 -0.07 1.91 -1.38
CA ASP A 124 1.32 2.15 -1.75
C ASP A 124 2.21 2.32 -0.51
N LEU A 125 1.73 3.02 0.51
CA LEU A 125 2.50 3.36 1.69
C LEU A 125 1.63 3.55 2.93
N ILE A 126 2.02 2.93 4.03
CA ILE A 126 1.43 3.15 5.35
C ILE A 126 2.36 4.03 6.20
N SER A 127 1.87 5.23 6.58
CA SER A 127 2.48 6.05 7.63
C SER A 127 1.72 5.87 8.95
N THR A 128 0.69 6.69 9.20
CA THR A 128 -0.18 6.56 10.37
C THR A 128 -1.40 5.66 10.13
N GLY A 129 -1.71 5.34 8.86
CA GLY A 129 -2.81 4.46 8.47
C GLY A 129 -4.18 5.14 8.34
N GLY A 130 -4.29 6.43 8.66
CA GLY A 130 -5.60 7.10 8.70
C GLY A 130 -6.35 7.12 7.37
N SER A 131 -5.69 7.47 6.26
CA SER A 131 -6.31 7.47 4.92
C SER A 131 -6.68 6.07 4.46
N SER A 132 -5.81 5.10 4.72
CA SER A 132 -6.01 3.70 4.34
C SER A 132 -7.20 3.09 5.08
N LEU A 133 -7.35 3.37 6.38
CA LEU A 133 -8.49 2.88 7.17
C LEU A 133 -9.80 3.57 6.81
N LYS A 134 -9.79 4.84 6.37
CA LYS A 134 -10.99 5.48 5.79
C LYS A 134 -11.46 4.75 4.53
N ALA A 135 -10.54 4.27 3.70
CA ALA A 135 -10.90 3.46 2.54
C ALA A 135 -11.54 2.13 2.95
N VAL A 136 -11.02 1.47 4.00
CA VAL A 136 -11.64 0.27 4.57
C VAL A 136 -13.06 0.54 5.06
N GLU A 137 -13.28 1.64 5.77
CA GLU A 137 -14.62 2.04 6.25
C GLU A 137 -15.59 2.27 5.08
N ALA A 138 -15.15 2.96 4.03
CA ALA A 138 -15.99 3.21 2.85
C ALA A 138 -16.43 1.89 2.19
N ILE A 139 -15.53 0.91 2.07
CA ILE A 139 -15.86 -0.42 1.50
C ILE A 139 -16.82 -1.18 2.42
N ARG A 140 -16.60 -1.16 3.73
CA ARG A 140 -17.49 -1.80 4.72
C ARG A 140 -18.87 -1.15 4.73
N ASN A 141 -18.95 0.18 4.64
CA ASN A 141 -20.22 0.92 4.55
C ASN A 141 -21.00 0.60 3.26
N ASN A 142 -20.32 0.16 2.20
CA ASN A 142 -20.95 -0.37 1.00
C ASN A 142 -21.48 -1.81 1.16
N GLY A 143 -21.39 -2.39 2.35
CA GLY A 143 -21.84 -3.75 2.65
C GLY A 143 -20.87 -4.85 2.26
N CYS A 144 -19.61 -4.52 1.95
CA CYS A 144 -18.57 -5.48 1.59
C CYS A 144 -17.72 -5.88 2.81
N GLU A 145 -17.08 -7.03 2.71
CA GLU A 145 -16.11 -7.50 3.69
C GLU A 145 -14.69 -7.13 3.25
N VAL A 146 -13.95 -6.37 4.07
CA VAL A 146 -12.51 -6.17 3.85
C VAL A 146 -11.78 -7.31 4.58
N ILE A 147 -11.24 -8.25 3.80
CA ILE A 147 -10.55 -9.44 4.33
C ILE A 147 -9.06 -9.19 4.62
N GLY A 148 -8.48 -8.12 4.07
CA GLY A 148 -7.12 -7.70 4.37
C GLY A 148 -6.66 -6.51 3.55
N MET A 149 -5.49 -6.00 3.90
CA MET A 149 -4.80 -4.93 3.17
C MET A 149 -3.36 -5.34 2.90
N ILE A 150 -2.89 -5.06 1.69
CA ILE A 150 -1.48 -5.24 1.33
C ILE A 150 -0.92 -3.88 0.93
N ALA A 151 0.16 -3.46 1.61
CA ALA A 151 0.88 -2.24 1.26
C ALA A 151 2.28 -2.56 0.74
N SER A 152 2.74 -1.77 -0.22
CA SER A 152 4.10 -1.90 -0.72
C SER A 152 5.15 -1.57 0.34
N PHE A 153 4.88 -0.57 1.18
CA PHE A 153 5.80 -0.08 2.19
C PHE A 153 5.08 0.37 3.47
N THR A 154 5.74 0.20 4.62
CA THR A 154 5.32 0.82 5.89
C THR A 154 6.50 1.43 6.64
N TYR A 155 6.24 2.55 7.33
CA TYR A 155 7.18 3.09 8.32
C TYR A 155 7.16 2.28 9.63
N GLY A 156 6.09 1.50 9.88
CA GLY A 156 5.99 0.65 11.06
C GLY A 156 5.77 1.41 12.37
N PHE A 157 5.14 2.60 12.33
CA PHE A 157 4.84 3.37 13.53
C PHE A 157 3.82 2.65 14.42
N ASP A 158 4.03 2.66 15.72
CA ASP A 158 3.13 2.04 16.70
C ASP A 158 1.68 2.52 16.53
N VAL A 159 1.48 3.80 16.23
CA VAL A 159 0.14 4.36 15.98
C VAL A 159 -0.56 3.66 14.81
N SER A 160 0.17 3.29 13.76
CA SER A 160 -0.42 2.55 12.63
C SER A 160 -0.71 1.10 13.00
N VAL A 161 0.19 0.45 13.71
CA VAL A 161 0.01 -0.93 14.18
C VAL A 161 -1.25 -1.04 15.05
N GLU A 162 -1.41 -0.15 16.02
CA GLU A 162 -2.58 -0.10 16.89
C GLU A 162 -3.87 0.23 16.10
N ALA A 163 -3.81 1.18 15.16
CA ALA A 163 -4.96 1.56 14.36
C ALA A 163 -5.49 0.39 13.51
N PHE A 164 -4.61 -0.35 12.84
CA PHE A 164 -4.99 -1.54 12.06
C PHE A 164 -5.53 -2.67 12.95
N LYS A 165 -4.92 -2.90 14.12
CA LYS A 165 -5.41 -3.86 15.11
C LYS A 165 -6.82 -3.51 15.59
N ASN A 166 -7.06 -2.25 15.96
CA ASN A 166 -8.36 -1.78 16.41
C ASN A 166 -9.42 -1.85 15.32
N ALA A 167 -9.04 -1.56 14.07
CA ALA A 167 -9.92 -1.69 12.91
C ALA A 167 -10.16 -3.16 12.49
N LYS A 168 -9.47 -4.12 13.10
CA LYS A 168 -9.52 -5.55 12.75
C LYS A 168 -9.25 -5.77 11.26
N VAL A 169 -8.17 -5.17 10.75
CA VAL A 169 -7.67 -5.35 9.38
C VAL A 169 -6.31 -5.99 9.43
N GLU A 170 -6.17 -7.16 8.82
CA GLU A 170 -4.85 -7.75 8.61
C GLU A 170 -4.07 -6.92 7.60
N LEU A 171 -2.94 -6.36 8.03
CA LEU A 171 -2.03 -5.62 7.17
C LEU A 171 -0.81 -6.49 6.84
N VAL A 172 -0.55 -6.68 5.56
CA VAL A 172 0.69 -7.29 5.06
C VAL A 172 1.48 -6.24 4.29
N THR A 173 2.79 -6.17 4.49
CA THR A 173 3.65 -5.22 3.78
C THR A 173 4.77 -5.95 3.06
N LEU A 174 5.12 -5.49 1.84
CA LEU A 174 6.20 -6.10 1.05
C LEU A 174 7.58 -5.70 1.59
N THR A 175 7.70 -4.49 2.13
CA THR A 175 8.92 -4.03 2.82
C THR A 175 8.57 -2.95 3.85
N ASN A 176 9.56 -2.53 4.62
CA ASN A 176 9.39 -1.60 5.73
C ASN A 176 10.63 -0.72 5.91
N TYR A 177 10.50 0.26 6.80
CA TYR A 177 11.55 1.20 7.13
C TYR A 177 12.85 0.54 7.60
N ASN A 178 12.78 -0.47 8.47
CA ASN A 178 13.96 -1.16 9.00
C ASN A 178 14.71 -1.91 7.90
N ALA A 179 14.00 -2.59 7.00
CA ALA A 179 14.62 -3.27 5.86
C ALA A 179 15.35 -2.29 4.93
N VAL A 180 14.83 -1.07 4.77
CA VAL A 180 15.51 -0.01 4.01
C VAL A 180 16.77 0.46 4.71
N LEU A 181 16.74 0.66 6.04
CA LEU A 181 17.93 1.02 6.81
C LEU A 181 19.01 -0.06 6.73
N ASP A 182 18.65 -1.32 6.92
CA ASP A 182 19.57 -2.45 6.82
C ASP A 182 20.21 -2.54 5.42
N ALA A 183 19.42 -2.35 4.37
CA ALA A 183 19.94 -2.31 3.01
C ALA A 183 20.90 -1.15 2.78
N CYS A 184 20.62 0.06 3.33
CA CYS A 184 21.51 1.22 3.21
C CYS A 184 22.86 1.00 3.89
N LEU A 185 22.89 0.40 5.09
CA LEU A 185 24.13 0.15 5.84
C LEU A 185 25.07 -0.77 5.06
N LEU A 186 24.56 -1.70 4.28
CA LEU A 186 25.37 -2.59 3.44
C LEU A 186 25.94 -1.89 2.21
N TYR A 187 25.24 -0.89 1.65
CA TYR A 187 25.73 -0.10 0.51
C TYR A 187 26.80 0.94 0.89
N THR A 188 26.96 1.25 2.19
CA THR A 188 27.97 2.22 2.68
C THR A 188 29.22 1.54 3.24
N SER A 189 29.27 0.19 3.21
CA SER A 189 30.39 -0.60 3.76
C SER A 189 31.42 -1.03 2.70
N ASP A 190 31.25 -0.62 1.45
CA ASP A 190 32.17 -0.76 0.31
C ASP A 190 32.71 0.63 -0.06
#